data_ef69e76732ff2881e6be9c8f300f81c3
#
_entry.id   ef69e76732ff2881e6be9c8f300f81c3
#
_cell.length_a   1.000
_cell.length_b   1.000
_cell.length_c   1.000
_cell.angle_alpha   90.00
_cell.angle_beta   90.00
_cell.angle_gamma   90.00
#
_symmetry.space_group_name_H-M   'P 1'
#
loop_
_entity.id
_entity.type
_entity.pdbx_description
1 polymer ?
#
loop_
_entity_poly.entity_id
_entity_poly.type
_entity_poly.pdbx_seq_one_letter_code
_entity_poly.pdbx_strand_id
1 'polypeptide(L)'
;RRLRTVEEVEIYFPGFQAFIDSTEQEIQRPKNKKRKKEYYSGKKKRHTVKTQYMVNKEGTILHKSNQHKKGRQHDYTVYKDEHPITPPQVKNYFDLGYYGIENDFPDLKAILPVKKKRNIELTKTEKRYNKRHSRQRVIVEHTICRIKKFGIMGNRYRNRLKRYDVMSDIVSGLVNYKIIHSIRR
;
A
#
# COMPACT_ATOMS: atom_id res chain seq x y z
N ARG A 1 -18.40 -8.53 -2.62
CA ARG A 1 -19.64 -7.85 -3.08
C ARG A 1 -19.28 -6.93 -4.26
N ARG A 2 -20.05 -6.98 -5.35
CA ARG A 2 -19.90 -6.03 -6.47
C ARG A 2 -20.60 -4.71 -6.12
N LEU A 3 -19.89 -3.59 -6.22
CA LEU A 3 -20.49 -2.27 -6.12
C LEU A 3 -21.29 -2.00 -7.41
N ARG A 4 -22.54 -1.60 -7.32
CA ARG A 4 -23.45 -1.48 -8.46
C ARG A 4 -23.87 -0.04 -8.74
N THR A 5 -23.86 0.83 -7.73
CA THR A 5 -24.28 2.23 -7.86
C THR A 5 -23.17 3.18 -7.45
N VAL A 6 -23.30 4.46 -7.84
CA VAL A 6 -22.35 5.52 -7.48
C VAL A 6 -22.36 5.74 -5.97
N GLU A 7 -23.51 5.64 -5.32
CA GLU A 7 -23.66 5.77 -3.88
C GLU A 7 -22.92 4.65 -3.14
N GLU A 8 -23.01 3.40 -3.62
CA GLU A 8 -22.24 2.29 -3.06
C GLU A 8 -20.74 2.53 -3.22
N VAL A 9 -20.28 3.08 -4.35
CA VAL A 9 -18.87 3.43 -4.57
C VAL A 9 -18.46 4.52 -3.58
N GLU A 10 -19.27 5.55 -3.35
CA GLU A 10 -18.96 6.65 -2.44
C GLU A 10 -18.82 6.18 -0.97
N ILE A 11 -19.60 5.19 -0.55
CA ILE A 11 -19.50 4.60 0.79
C ILE A 11 -18.09 3.99 1.03
N TYR A 12 -17.53 3.29 0.03
CA TYR A 12 -16.23 2.63 0.17
C TYR A 12 -15.06 3.51 -0.26
N PHE A 13 -15.28 4.45 -1.18
CA PHE A 13 -14.27 5.36 -1.71
C PHE A 13 -14.76 6.81 -1.65
N PRO A 14 -14.88 7.40 -0.46
CA PRO A 14 -15.36 8.77 -0.29
C PRO A 14 -14.57 9.75 -1.16
N GLY A 15 -15.27 10.59 -1.95
CA GLY A 15 -14.66 11.46 -2.95
C GLY A 15 -13.93 10.69 -4.05
N PHE A 16 -14.27 9.41 -4.24
CA PHE A 16 -13.70 8.52 -5.27
C PHE A 16 -12.17 8.46 -5.26
N GLN A 17 -11.59 8.27 -4.10
CA GLN A 17 -10.15 8.22 -3.91
C GLN A 17 -9.71 6.94 -3.20
N ALA A 18 -8.64 6.32 -3.72
CA ALA A 18 -7.92 5.22 -3.09
C ALA A 18 -6.43 5.55 -3.02
N PHE A 19 -5.77 5.13 -1.95
CA PHE A 19 -4.35 5.36 -1.72
C PHE A 19 -3.66 4.02 -1.51
N ILE A 20 -2.63 3.77 -2.32
CA ILE A 20 -1.93 2.50 -2.35
C ILE A 20 -0.48 2.70 -1.90
N ASP A 21 -0.03 1.85 -0.97
CA ASP A 21 1.36 1.80 -0.55
C ASP A 21 1.72 0.41 -0.02
N SER A 22 3.02 0.10 -0.01
CA SER A 22 3.56 -1.14 0.50
C SER A 22 4.40 -0.89 1.74
N THR A 23 4.32 -1.80 2.70
CA THR A 23 5.19 -1.76 3.86
C THR A 23 5.99 -3.04 4.00
N GLU A 24 7.19 -2.90 4.54
CA GLU A 24 8.06 -4.03 4.85
C GLU A 24 8.15 -4.24 6.35
N GLN A 25 8.16 -5.52 6.75
CA GLN A 25 8.41 -5.93 8.11
C GLN A 25 9.62 -6.86 8.17
N GLU A 26 10.53 -6.61 9.11
CA GLU A 26 11.70 -7.46 9.31
C GLU A 26 11.29 -8.85 9.79
N ILE A 27 11.98 -9.86 9.27
CA ILE A 27 11.84 -11.27 9.65
C ILE A 27 13.20 -11.84 10.09
N GLN A 28 13.18 -13.00 10.71
CA GLN A 28 14.39 -13.75 10.97
C GLN A 28 15.08 -14.13 9.66
N ARG A 29 16.42 -14.07 9.66
CA ARG A 29 17.20 -14.45 8.48
C ARG A 29 16.94 -15.90 8.09
N PRO A 30 16.45 -16.18 6.87
CA PRO A 30 16.19 -17.54 6.42
C PRO A 30 17.48 -18.37 6.38
N LYS A 31 17.42 -19.65 6.72
CA LYS A 31 18.57 -20.58 6.65
C LYS A 31 18.92 -20.94 5.20
N ASN A 32 17.91 -21.15 4.36
CA ASN A 32 18.09 -21.56 2.94
C ASN A 32 18.64 -20.42 2.09
N LYS A 33 19.69 -20.70 1.26
CA LYS A 33 20.37 -19.71 0.39
C LYS A 33 19.40 -18.99 -0.57
N LYS A 34 18.48 -19.73 -1.22
CA LYS A 34 17.49 -19.15 -2.16
C LYS A 34 16.58 -18.16 -1.44
N ARG A 35 16.03 -18.57 -0.30
CA ARG A 35 15.15 -17.70 0.52
C ARG A 35 15.89 -16.48 1.06
N LYS A 36 17.18 -16.59 1.42
CA LYS A 36 18.00 -15.42 1.81
C LYS A 36 17.98 -14.35 0.73
N LYS A 37 18.23 -14.73 -0.54
CA LYS A 37 18.20 -13.78 -1.66
C LYS A 37 16.81 -13.19 -1.91
N GLU A 38 15.78 -13.99 -1.84
CA GLU A 38 14.39 -13.59 -2.13
C GLU A 38 13.82 -12.61 -1.09
N TYR A 39 14.12 -12.84 0.19
CA TYR A 39 13.61 -12.02 1.29
C TYR A 39 14.50 -10.82 1.65
N TYR A 40 15.67 -10.69 1.03
CA TYR A 40 16.57 -9.56 1.32
C TYR A 40 16.10 -8.28 0.63
N SER A 41 15.72 -7.29 1.44
CA SER A 41 15.39 -5.94 0.98
C SER A 41 16.66 -5.11 0.83
N GLY A 42 16.97 -4.70 -0.41
CA GLY A 42 18.08 -3.77 -0.68
C GLY A 42 17.86 -2.39 -0.04
N LYS A 43 16.61 -1.95 0.09
CA LYS A 43 16.21 -0.68 0.73
C LYS A 43 16.43 -0.73 2.25
N LYS A 44 15.99 -1.79 2.90
CA LYS A 44 16.08 -1.94 4.38
C LYS A 44 17.39 -2.57 4.85
N LYS A 45 18.20 -3.15 3.94
CA LYS A 45 19.41 -3.91 4.26
C LYS A 45 19.18 -5.07 5.24
N ARG A 46 18.00 -5.65 5.20
CA ARG A 46 17.50 -6.72 6.09
C ARG A 46 16.61 -7.69 5.33
N HIS A 47 16.34 -8.86 5.94
CA HIS A 47 15.36 -9.79 5.42
C HIS A 47 13.98 -9.36 5.86
N THR A 48 13.08 -9.16 4.91
CA THR A 48 11.75 -8.62 5.14
C THR A 48 10.68 -9.40 4.39
N VAL A 49 9.46 -9.30 4.88
CA VAL A 49 8.25 -9.56 4.13
C VAL A 49 7.59 -8.24 3.79
N LYS A 50 6.87 -8.22 2.68
CA LYS A 50 6.18 -7.03 2.18
C LYS A 50 4.68 -7.27 2.12
N THR A 51 3.91 -6.30 2.51
CA THR A 51 2.45 -6.28 2.42
C THR A 51 2.00 -4.97 1.80
N GLN A 52 1.14 -5.04 0.80
CA GLN A 52 0.55 -3.87 0.14
C GLN A 52 -0.84 -3.61 0.71
N TYR A 53 -1.16 -2.34 0.90
CA TYR A 53 -2.43 -1.86 1.41
C TYR A 53 -3.05 -0.87 0.43
N MET A 54 -4.37 -0.96 0.27
CA MET A 54 -5.19 0.07 -0.34
C MET A 54 -6.14 0.60 0.72
N VAL A 55 -6.18 1.91 0.88
CA VAL A 55 -7.05 2.58 1.84
C VAL A 55 -7.88 3.67 1.16
N ASN A 56 -9.02 4.00 1.74
CA ASN A 56 -9.81 5.13 1.31
C ASN A 56 -9.36 6.45 1.98
N LYS A 57 -10.09 7.54 1.73
CA LYS A 57 -9.79 8.88 2.26
C LYS A 57 -9.84 8.96 3.79
N GLU A 58 -10.63 8.12 4.45
CA GLU A 58 -10.68 8.01 5.92
C GLU A 58 -9.56 7.15 6.50
N GLY A 59 -8.79 6.47 5.66
CA GLY A 59 -7.74 5.54 6.05
C GLY A 59 -8.26 4.13 6.34
N THR A 60 -9.53 3.82 6.01
CA THR A 60 -10.06 2.46 6.11
C THR A 60 -9.38 1.57 5.08
N ILE A 61 -8.88 0.42 5.53
CA ILE A 61 -8.22 -0.56 4.68
C ILE A 61 -9.29 -1.28 3.87
N LEU A 62 -9.28 -1.10 2.56
CA LEU A 62 -10.21 -1.72 1.62
C LEU A 62 -9.65 -2.98 0.99
N HIS A 63 -8.31 -3.02 0.80
CA HIS A 63 -7.61 -4.19 0.30
C HIS A 63 -6.25 -4.32 1.00
N LYS A 64 -5.85 -5.54 1.24
CA LYS A 64 -4.52 -5.96 1.66
C LYS A 64 -4.08 -7.11 0.75
N SER A 65 -2.82 -7.15 0.34
CA SER A 65 -2.32 -8.29 -0.44
C SER A 65 -2.64 -9.62 0.25
N ASN A 66 -3.19 -10.58 -0.51
CA ASN A 66 -3.70 -11.86 0.01
C ASN A 66 -2.63 -12.64 0.77
N GLN A 67 -1.39 -12.60 0.27
CA GLN A 67 -0.23 -13.21 0.90
C GLN A 67 0.90 -12.20 1.01
N HIS A 68 1.72 -12.35 2.06
CA HIS A 68 2.95 -11.58 2.17
C HIS A 68 3.87 -11.84 0.99
N LYS A 69 4.49 -10.81 0.49
CA LYS A 69 5.44 -10.89 -0.61
C LYS A 69 6.88 -10.87 -0.08
N LYS A 70 7.81 -11.31 -0.91
CA LYS A 70 9.22 -11.33 -0.57
C LYS A 70 9.79 -9.91 -0.55
N GLY A 71 10.62 -9.56 0.44
CA GLY A 71 11.14 -8.21 0.61
C GLY A 71 11.90 -7.64 -0.61
N ARG A 72 12.50 -8.52 -1.43
CA ARG A 72 13.14 -8.12 -2.69
C ARG A 72 12.16 -7.70 -3.79
N GLN A 73 10.90 -8.14 -3.72
CA GLN A 73 9.92 -7.89 -4.76
C GLN A 73 9.59 -6.40 -4.84
N HIS A 74 9.52 -5.85 -6.06
CA HIS A 74 9.19 -4.45 -6.28
C HIS A 74 7.70 -4.18 -6.00
N ASP A 75 7.37 -3.00 -5.47
CA ASP A 75 6.00 -2.65 -5.08
C ASP A 75 5.02 -2.74 -6.26
N TYR A 76 5.46 -2.31 -7.43
CA TYR A 76 4.69 -2.42 -8.67
C TYR A 76 4.44 -3.89 -9.08
N THR A 77 5.42 -4.78 -8.93
CA THR A 77 5.23 -6.22 -9.18
C THR A 77 4.20 -6.81 -8.22
N VAL A 78 4.21 -6.38 -6.95
CA VAL A 78 3.19 -6.79 -5.98
C VAL A 78 1.80 -6.37 -6.43
N TYR A 79 1.66 -5.14 -6.93
CA TYR A 79 0.38 -4.64 -7.44
C TYR A 79 -0.12 -5.45 -8.64
N LYS A 80 0.77 -5.77 -9.60
CA LYS A 80 0.42 -6.62 -10.76
C LYS A 80 -0.09 -8.00 -10.34
N ASP A 81 0.58 -8.61 -9.35
CA ASP A 81 0.19 -9.94 -8.86
C ASP A 81 -1.17 -9.96 -8.16
N GLU A 82 -1.47 -8.90 -7.41
CA GLU A 82 -2.72 -8.79 -6.62
C GLU A 82 -3.85 -8.12 -7.39
N HIS A 83 -3.52 -7.16 -8.26
CA HIS A 83 -4.40 -6.35 -9.09
C HIS A 83 -5.75 -6.03 -8.42
N PRO A 84 -5.77 -5.27 -7.32
CA PRO A 84 -7.01 -4.88 -6.68
C PRO A 84 -7.81 -3.99 -7.63
N ILE A 85 -8.98 -4.48 -8.06
CA ILE A 85 -9.86 -3.77 -8.99
C ILE A 85 -10.59 -2.66 -8.22
N THR A 86 -10.52 -1.45 -8.73
CA THR A 86 -11.32 -0.32 -8.27
C THR A 86 -12.34 0.10 -9.34
N PRO A 87 -13.51 0.62 -8.94
CA PRO A 87 -14.46 1.20 -9.91
C PRO A 87 -13.82 2.30 -10.75
N PRO A 88 -14.27 2.53 -12.00
CA PRO A 88 -13.65 3.48 -12.93
C PRO A 88 -13.62 4.93 -12.44
N GLN A 89 -14.55 5.30 -11.55
CA GLN A 89 -14.62 6.66 -10.97
C GLN A 89 -13.47 6.94 -9.99
N VAL A 90 -12.89 5.88 -9.41
CA VAL A 90 -11.92 5.98 -8.30
C VAL A 90 -10.56 6.40 -8.81
N LYS A 91 -10.03 7.52 -8.29
CA LYS A 91 -8.66 7.96 -8.49
C LYS A 91 -7.74 7.18 -7.57
N ASN A 92 -6.81 6.45 -8.14
CA ASN A 92 -5.85 5.61 -7.42
C ASN A 92 -4.51 6.33 -7.29
N TYR A 93 -4.14 6.72 -6.08
CA TYR A 93 -2.91 7.48 -5.79
C TYR A 93 -1.75 6.51 -5.48
N PHE A 94 -0.71 6.60 -6.28
CA PHE A 94 0.50 5.79 -6.17
C PHE A 94 1.75 6.65 -5.93
N ASP A 95 2.85 6.04 -5.51
CA ASP A 95 4.16 6.69 -5.49
C ASP A 95 4.92 6.45 -6.82
N LEU A 96 6.13 6.99 -6.93
CA LEU A 96 6.99 6.78 -8.10
C LEU A 96 7.42 5.33 -8.31
N GLY A 97 7.31 4.48 -7.29
CA GLY A 97 7.60 3.06 -7.41
C GLY A 97 6.64 2.30 -8.32
N TYR A 98 5.51 2.91 -8.67
CA TYR A 98 4.49 2.37 -9.59
C TYR A 98 4.53 3.00 -10.99
N TYR A 99 5.61 3.70 -11.32
CA TYR A 99 5.76 4.34 -12.63
C TYR A 99 5.59 3.33 -13.77
N GLY A 100 4.76 3.68 -14.75
CA GLY A 100 4.39 2.81 -15.87
C GLY A 100 3.10 2.00 -15.66
N ILE A 101 2.42 2.14 -14.53
CA ILE A 101 1.16 1.43 -14.23
C ILE A 101 0.07 1.74 -15.26
N GLU A 102 0.06 2.95 -15.82
CA GLU A 102 -0.91 3.39 -16.84
C GLU A 102 -0.79 2.59 -18.14
N ASN A 103 0.41 2.04 -18.44
CA ASN A 103 0.63 1.22 -19.63
C ASN A 103 0.06 -0.20 -19.47
N ASP A 104 0.18 -0.75 -18.26
CA ASP A 104 -0.29 -2.11 -17.97
C ASP A 104 -1.77 -2.17 -17.60
N PHE A 105 -2.32 -1.07 -17.10
CA PHE A 105 -3.71 -0.94 -16.65
C PHE A 105 -4.34 0.36 -17.19
N PRO A 106 -4.67 0.43 -18.49
CA PRO A 106 -5.16 1.66 -19.13
C PRO A 106 -6.51 2.13 -18.58
N ASP A 107 -7.34 1.21 -18.09
CA ASP A 107 -8.64 1.53 -17.49
C ASP A 107 -8.55 2.03 -16.04
N LEU A 108 -7.36 1.94 -15.44
CA LEU A 108 -7.11 2.38 -14.08
C LEU A 108 -6.87 3.89 -14.04
N LYS A 109 -7.69 4.62 -13.30
CA LYS A 109 -7.45 6.05 -13.08
C LYS A 109 -6.30 6.27 -12.09
N ALA A 110 -5.07 6.09 -12.58
CA ALA A 110 -3.85 6.23 -11.79
C ALA A 110 -3.46 7.70 -11.63
N ILE A 111 -3.05 8.08 -10.43
CA ILE A 111 -2.53 9.42 -10.11
C ILE A 111 -1.12 9.25 -9.56
N LEU A 112 -0.14 9.67 -10.32
CA LEU A 112 1.30 9.55 -10.02
C LEU A 112 1.94 10.92 -9.83
N PRO A 113 2.98 11.03 -9.03
CA PRO A 113 3.79 12.25 -8.99
C PRO A 113 4.64 12.38 -10.25
N VAL A 114 4.94 13.63 -10.61
CA VAL A 114 5.83 13.92 -11.75
C VAL A 114 7.25 13.47 -11.42
N LYS A 115 7.80 12.60 -12.26
CA LYS A 115 9.16 12.08 -12.12
C LYS A 115 10.18 13.11 -12.61
N LYS A 116 11.16 13.44 -11.78
CA LYS A 116 12.31 14.26 -12.19
C LYS A 116 13.11 13.50 -13.26
N LYS A 117 13.32 14.14 -14.42
CA LYS A 117 14.22 13.63 -15.47
C LYS A 117 15.69 13.94 -15.08
N ARG A 118 16.61 13.14 -15.62
CA ARG A 118 18.05 13.37 -15.42
C ARG A 118 18.43 14.76 -15.96
N ASN A 119 19.13 15.55 -15.16
CA ASN A 119 19.62 16.91 -15.48
C ASN A 119 18.51 17.95 -15.78
N ILE A 120 17.24 17.67 -15.50
CA ILE A 120 16.14 18.62 -15.65
C ILE A 120 15.49 18.83 -14.29
N GLU A 121 15.47 20.07 -13.80
CA GLU A 121 14.76 20.40 -12.57
C GLU A 121 13.25 20.46 -12.81
N LEU A 122 12.49 20.03 -11.79
CA LEU A 122 11.05 20.20 -11.80
C LEU A 122 10.68 21.67 -11.75
N THR A 123 9.73 22.07 -12.56
CA THR A 123 9.13 23.41 -12.53
C THR A 123 8.47 23.71 -11.19
N LYS A 124 8.23 24.98 -10.90
CA LYS A 124 7.49 25.39 -9.67
C LYS A 124 6.09 24.74 -9.61
N THR A 125 5.42 24.60 -10.75
CA THR A 125 4.10 23.97 -10.86
C THR A 125 4.16 22.49 -10.55
N GLU A 126 5.13 21.75 -11.13
CA GLU A 126 5.32 20.32 -10.86
C GLU A 126 5.71 20.06 -9.40
N LYS A 127 6.58 20.88 -8.82
CA LYS A 127 6.91 20.82 -7.39
C LYS A 127 5.67 21.02 -6.50
N ARG A 128 4.79 21.97 -6.85
CA ARG A 128 3.52 22.21 -6.16
C ARG A 128 2.55 21.04 -6.31
N TYR A 129 2.45 20.47 -7.50
CA TYR A 129 1.67 19.27 -7.78
C TYR A 129 2.16 18.09 -6.92
N ASN A 130 3.45 17.77 -6.94
CA ASN A 130 4.04 16.69 -6.16
C ASN A 130 3.84 16.89 -4.66
N LYS A 131 3.95 18.12 -4.16
CA LYS A 131 3.65 18.44 -2.76
C LYS A 131 2.19 18.17 -2.39
N ARG A 132 1.24 18.53 -3.27
CA ARG A 132 -0.19 18.23 -3.07
C ARG A 132 -0.45 16.72 -3.09
N HIS A 133 0.11 16.02 -4.07
CA HIS A 133 0.03 14.57 -4.20
C HIS A 133 0.56 13.86 -2.94
N SER A 134 1.74 14.22 -2.46
CA SER A 134 2.33 13.65 -1.24
C SER A 134 1.44 13.88 -0.01
N ARG A 135 0.89 15.10 0.15
CA ARG A 135 -0.04 15.40 1.25
C ARG A 135 -1.29 14.53 1.26
N GLN A 136 -1.83 14.18 0.09
CA GLN A 136 -2.98 13.30 -0.02
C GLN A 136 -2.60 11.86 0.36
N ARG A 137 -1.40 11.40 0.00
CA ARG A 137 -0.94 10.05 0.32
C ARG A 137 -0.57 9.81 1.78
N VAL A 138 -0.40 10.85 2.58
CA VAL A 138 -0.12 10.73 4.02
C VAL A 138 -1.14 9.83 4.73
N ILE A 139 -2.36 9.73 4.23
CA ILE A 139 -3.41 8.89 4.85
C ILE A 139 -3.04 7.39 4.86
N VAL A 140 -2.48 6.86 3.77
CA VAL A 140 -2.06 5.46 3.74
C VAL A 140 -0.85 5.23 4.66
N GLU A 141 0.07 6.18 4.73
CA GLU A 141 1.21 6.14 5.65
C GLU A 141 0.74 6.14 7.11
N HIS A 142 -0.22 6.97 7.46
CA HIS A 142 -0.85 6.98 8.79
C HIS A 142 -1.52 5.64 9.11
N THR A 143 -2.21 5.04 8.14
CA THR A 143 -2.83 3.73 8.35
C THR A 143 -1.79 2.64 8.56
N ILE A 144 -0.71 2.64 7.78
CA ILE A 144 0.43 1.74 7.99
C ILE A 144 1.09 1.98 9.37
N CYS A 145 1.21 3.22 9.81
CA CYS A 145 1.69 3.54 11.16
C CYS A 145 0.77 2.97 12.24
N ARG A 146 -0.55 3.05 12.07
CA ARG A 146 -1.53 2.44 13.01
C ARG A 146 -1.36 0.92 13.09
N ILE A 147 -1.17 0.23 11.95
CA ILE A 147 -0.87 -1.20 11.90
C ILE A 147 0.43 -1.51 12.66
N LYS A 148 1.47 -0.73 12.45
CA LYS A 148 2.79 -0.92 13.10
C LYS A 148 2.83 -0.63 14.59
N LYS A 149 1.84 0.08 15.15
CA LYS A 149 1.68 0.22 16.61
C LYS A 149 1.41 -1.12 17.30
N PHE A 150 0.85 -2.09 16.59
CA PHE A 150 0.79 -3.46 17.11
C PHE A 150 2.19 -4.09 16.99
N GLY A 151 2.79 -4.45 18.13
CA GLY A 151 4.16 -4.97 18.17
C GLY A 151 4.39 -6.18 17.26
N ILE A 152 3.36 -7.01 17.05
CA ILE A 152 3.45 -8.14 16.12
C ILE A 152 3.66 -7.73 14.66
N MET A 153 3.23 -6.50 14.27
CA MET A 153 3.39 -5.95 12.92
C MET A 153 4.50 -4.89 12.84
N GLY A 154 4.88 -4.29 13.96
CA GLY A 154 5.90 -3.23 14.02
C GLY A 154 7.32 -3.74 14.25
N ASN A 155 7.47 -4.78 15.07
CA ASN A 155 8.76 -5.35 15.43
C ASN A 155 9.19 -6.43 14.42
N ARG A 156 10.43 -6.97 14.60
CA ARG A 156 10.85 -8.15 13.84
C ARG A 156 9.86 -9.29 14.10
N TYR A 157 9.28 -9.83 13.01
CA TYR A 157 8.37 -10.97 13.09
C TYR A 157 9.13 -12.25 13.40
N ARG A 158 8.85 -12.84 14.55
CA ARG A 158 9.58 -14.02 15.08
C ARG A 158 8.83 -15.33 14.90
N ASN A 159 7.53 -15.27 14.59
CA ASN A 159 6.70 -16.45 14.39
C ASN A 159 6.93 -17.10 13.01
N ARG A 160 6.37 -18.28 12.80
CA ARG A 160 6.39 -18.95 11.49
C ARG A 160 5.64 -18.11 10.46
N LEU A 161 6.26 -17.86 9.29
CA LEU A 161 5.68 -17.02 8.22
C LEU A 161 4.31 -17.48 7.73
N LYS A 162 3.97 -18.79 7.84
CA LYS A 162 2.63 -19.29 7.51
C LYS A 162 1.50 -18.66 8.34
N ARG A 163 1.82 -18.06 9.48
CA ARG A 163 0.85 -17.34 10.33
C ARG A 163 0.85 -15.84 10.10
N TYR A 164 1.76 -15.34 9.28
CA TYR A 164 1.94 -13.90 9.08
C TYR A 164 0.69 -13.24 8.50
N ASP A 165 0.11 -13.85 7.47
CA ASP A 165 -1.04 -13.27 6.76
C ASP A 165 -2.27 -13.20 7.66
N VAL A 166 -2.53 -14.25 8.44
CA VAL A 166 -3.61 -14.27 9.44
C VAL A 166 -3.43 -13.16 10.49
N MET A 167 -2.20 -12.98 11.01
CA MET A 167 -1.93 -11.91 11.99
C MET A 167 -2.12 -10.53 11.35
N SER A 168 -1.67 -10.36 10.12
CA SER A 168 -1.87 -9.13 9.34
C SER A 168 -3.35 -8.84 9.10
N ASP A 169 -4.17 -9.87 8.82
CA ASP A 169 -5.62 -9.72 8.64
C ASP A 169 -6.31 -9.29 9.94
N ILE A 170 -5.99 -9.95 11.05
CA ILE A 170 -6.54 -9.62 12.38
C ILE A 170 -6.21 -8.16 12.73
N VAL A 171 -4.94 -7.75 12.60
CA VAL A 171 -4.53 -6.37 12.93
C VAL A 171 -5.18 -5.36 11.99
N SER A 172 -5.31 -5.67 10.70
CA SER A 172 -6.01 -4.80 9.74
C SER A 172 -7.49 -4.63 10.11
N GLY A 173 -8.16 -5.70 10.53
CA GLY A 173 -9.53 -5.66 11.03
C GLY A 173 -9.67 -4.79 12.29
N LEU A 174 -8.75 -4.92 13.25
CA LEU A 174 -8.74 -4.10 14.48
C LEU A 174 -8.51 -2.62 14.17
N VAL A 175 -7.61 -2.30 13.22
CA VAL A 175 -7.37 -0.93 12.75
C VAL A 175 -8.63 -0.36 12.11
N ASN A 176 -9.29 -1.10 11.21
CA ASN A 176 -10.54 -0.71 10.58
C ASN A 176 -11.65 -0.48 11.60
N TYR A 177 -11.81 -1.41 12.55
CA TYR A 177 -12.78 -1.27 13.64
C TYR A 177 -12.56 0.06 14.38
N LYS A 178 -11.32 0.36 14.77
CA LYS A 178 -10.99 1.61 15.47
C LYS A 178 -11.28 2.85 14.62
N ILE A 179 -10.95 2.85 13.32
CA ILE A 179 -11.20 3.97 12.43
C ILE A 179 -12.71 4.22 12.31
N ILE A 180 -13.50 3.19 12.02
CA ILE A 180 -14.94 3.31 11.81
C ILE A 180 -15.65 3.83 13.08
N HIS A 181 -15.25 3.35 14.26
CA HIS A 181 -15.82 3.82 15.52
C HIS A 181 -15.34 5.22 15.94
N SER A 182 -14.20 5.69 15.43
CA SER A 182 -13.74 7.07 15.69
C SER A 182 -14.46 8.10 14.81
N ILE A 183 -14.92 7.72 13.63
CA ILE A 183 -15.68 8.59 12.71
C ILE A 183 -17.13 8.78 13.16
N ARG A 184 -17.67 7.84 13.92
CA ARG A 184 -19.05 7.90 14.44
C ARG A 184 -19.23 8.70 15.73
N ARG A 185 -18.18 9.24 16.29
CA ARG A 185 -18.17 10.17 17.42
C ARG A 185 -17.95 11.60 16.96
#